data_3a28079b48a9f2d3cadf6a87e3582df0
#
_entry.id   3a28079b48a9f2d3cadf6a87e3582df0
#
_cell.length_a   1.000
_cell.length_b   1.000
_cell.length_c   1.000
_cell.angle_alpha   90.00
_cell.angle_beta   90.00
_cell.angle_gamma   90.00
#
_symmetry.space_group_name_H-M   'P 1'
#
loop_
_entity.id
_entity.type
_entity.pdbx_description
1 polymer ?
#
loop_
_entity_poly.entity_id
_entity_poly.type
_entity_poly.pdbx_seq_one_letter_code
_entity_poly.pdbx_strand_id
1 'polypeptide(L)'
;MRIIAHFDMDAFFASIEERDNERFTGMPVVVGADPRGGNGRGVVSTANYRAREYGIHSAQAISTAWRLSEEARRQGKPAAIFMGVNMEKYADVSGKVMAAIQKHISRVEEAGIDEAYGDLSFAGSYAKAEAICKEVKSEIKKREKLTISVGIAPNKFIAKIASGIKKPDGLTIIKENEAEEFL
;
A
#
# COMPACT_ATOMS: atom_id res chain seq x y z
N MET A 1 -26.46 -1.60 11.09
CA MET A 1 -25.06 -1.31 11.50
C MET A 1 -24.26 -1.02 10.26
N ARG A 2 -23.56 0.09 10.21
CA ARG A 2 -22.70 0.45 9.07
C ARG A 2 -21.32 -0.13 9.29
N ILE A 3 -20.76 -0.78 8.25
CA ILE A 3 -19.42 -1.37 8.27
C ILE A 3 -18.74 -1.00 6.96
N ILE A 4 -17.66 -0.25 7.04
CA ILE A 4 -16.84 0.17 5.89
C ILE A 4 -15.46 -0.43 6.01
N ALA A 5 -14.96 -1.04 4.94
CA ALA A 5 -13.57 -1.41 4.81
C ALA A 5 -12.84 -0.38 3.93
N HIS A 6 -11.61 -0.04 4.32
CA HIS A 6 -10.64 0.65 3.48
C HIS A 6 -9.54 -0.32 3.11
N PHE A 7 -9.32 -0.51 1.83
CA PHE A 7 -8.28 -1.34 1.25
C PHE A 7 -7.16 -0.44 0.73
N ASP A 8 -5.92 -0.73 1.05
CA ASP A 8 -4.77 0.10 0.71
C ASP A 8 -3.56 -0.81 0.40
N MET A 9 -3.10 -0.79 -0.86
CA MET A 9 -1.99 -1.61 -1.30
C MET A 9 -0.68 -1.20 -0.63
N ASP A 10 0.11 -2.19 -0.22
CA ASP A 10 1.35 -1.94 0.50
C ASP A 10 2.49 -1.56 -0.46
N ALA A 11 3.00 -0.32 -0.35
CA ALA A 11 4.07 0.22 -1.18
C ALA A 11 3.89 -0.06 -2.68
N PHE A 12 2.68 0.21 -3.21
CA PHE A 12 2.11 -0.32 -4.44
C PHE A 12 3.08 -0.36 -5.64
N PHE A 13 3.57 0.79 -6.11
CA PHE A 13 4.45 0.82 -7.29
C PHE A 13 5.76 0.06 -7.04
N ALA A 14 6.38 0.28 -5.89
CA ALA A 14 7.64 -0.38 -5.56
C ALA A 14 7.47 -1.89 -5.37
N SER A 15 6.34 -2.34 -4.82
CA SER A 15 6.02 -3.77 -4.68
C SER A 15 5.80 -4.44 -6.03
N ILE A 16 5.20 -3.75 -7.01
CA ILE A 16 5.07 -4.26 -8.38
C ILE A 16 6.45 -4.43 -9.03
N GLU A 17 7.33 -3.44 -8.90
CA GLU A 17 8.67 -3.53 -9.47
C GLU A 17 9.51 -4.64 -8.82
N GLU A 18 9.40 -4.80 -7.51
CA GLU A 18 10.05 -5.90 -6.78
C GLU A 18 9.50 -7.27 -7.19
N ARG A 19 8.18 -7.41 -7.36
CA ARG A 19 7.52 -8.63 -7.84
C ARG A 19 7.97 -9.04 -9.24
N ASP A 20 8.05 -8.08 -10.14
CA ASP A 20 8.30 -8.34 -11.57
C ASP A 20 9.78 -8.52 -11.89
N ASN A 21 10.67 -8.23 -10.94
CA ASN A 21 12.10 -8.38 -11.12
C ASN A 21 12.75 -9.04 -9.89
N GLU A 22 13.06 -10.31 -10.01
CA GLU A 22 13.65 -11.11 -8.93
C GLU A 22 14.94 -10.51 -8.35
N ARG A 23 15.70 -9.74 -9.15
CA ARG A 23 16.90 -9.05 -8.68
C ARG A 23 16.62 -7.96 -7.66
N PHE A 24 15.38 -7.51 -7.55
CA PHE A 24 14.95 -6.49 -6.59
C PHE A 24 14.43 -7.09 -5.30
N THR A 25 14.25 -8.41 -5.24
CA THR A 25 13.73 -9.09 -4.05
C THR A 25 14.60 -8.79 -2.83
N GLY A 26 14.00 -8.18 -1.81
CA GLY A 26 14.68 -7.78 -0.58
C GLY A 26 15.61 -6.58 -0.71
N MET A 27 15.69 -5.96 -1.89
CA MET A 27 16.46 -4.72 -2.12
C MET A 27 15.60 -3.49 -1.77
N PRO A 28 16.22 -2.38 -1.36
CA PRO A 28 15.52 -1.11 -1.24
C PRO A 28 15.17 -0.58 -2.63
N VAL A 29 13.86 -0.43 -2.92
CA VAL A 29 13.33 0.04 -4.21
C VAL A 29 12.57 1.33 -4.03
N VAL A 30 12.87 2.32 -4.86
CA VAL A 30 12.26 3.65 -4.88
C VAL A 30 11.75 3.94 -6.28
N VAL A 31 10.45 4.17 -6.42
CA VAL A 31 9.82 4.59 -7.68
C VAL A 31 9.52 6.08 -7.60
N GLY A 32 9.88 6.84 -8.62
CA GLY A 32 9.67 8.28 -8.64
C GLY A 32 10.47 8.99 -9.72
N ALA A 33 10.84 10.24 -9.43
CA ALA A 33 11.68 11.03 -10.32
C ALA A 33 13.11 10.46 -10.41
N ASP A 34 13.82 10.80 -11.51
CA ASP A 34 15.23 10.46 -11.67
C ASP A 34 16.09 11.26 -10.65
N PRO A 35 16.87 10.60 -9.79
CA PRO A 35 17.72 11.28 -8.80
C PRO A 35 18.92 12.02 -9.43
N ARG A 36 19.34 11.70 -10.66
CA ARG A 36 20.47 12.35 -11.35
C ARG A 36 21.72 12.51 -10.47
N GLY A 37 22.10 11.44 -9.76
CA GLY A 37 23.23 11.48 -8.85
C GLY A 37 23.08 12.46 -7.68
N GLY A 38 21.84 12.73 -7.25
CA GLY A 38 21.52 13.67 -6.15
C GLY A 38 21.13 15.08 -6.59
N ASN A 39 21.20 15.38 -7.90
CA ASN A 39 20.79 16.67 -8.48
C ASN A 39 19.40 16.63 -9.14
N GLY A 40 18.68 15.52 -9.00
CA GLY A 40 17.35 15.35 -9.56
C GLY A 40 16.32 16.26 -8.91
N ARG A 41 15.30 16.65 -9.68
CA ARG A 41 14.13 17.39 -9.24
C ARG A 41 12.91 16.48 -9.30
N GLY A 42 11.98 16.67 -8.37
CA GLY A 42 10.78 15.87 -8.23
C GLY A 42 10.79 15.07 -6.92
N VAL A 43 9.90 14.13 -6.80
CA VAL A 43 9.63 13.41 -5.56
C VAL A 43 9.65 11.90 -5.72
N VAL A 44 9.76 11.21 -4.59
CA VAL A 44 9.47 9.80 -4.44
C VAL A 44 7.97 9.60 -4.58
N SER A 45 7.52 8.77 -5.52
CA SER A 45 6.13 8.33 -5.61
C SER A 45 5.85 7.22 -4.59
N THR A 46 6.71 6.20 -4.56
CA THR A 46 6.57 5.08 -3.62
C THR A 46 7.95 4.52 -3.26
N ALA A 47 8.14 4.16 -2.00
CA ALA A 47 9.31 3.43 -1.52
C ALA A 47 8.86 2.13 -0.86
N ASN A 48 9.53 0.99 -1.14
CA ASN A 48 9.25 -0.26 -0.45
C ASN A 48 9.74 -0.22 1.00
N TYR A 49 9.38 -1.21 1.80
CA TYR A 49 9.69 -1.21 3.23
C TYR A 49 11.19 -1.24 3.51
N ARG A 50 12.00 -1.86 2.63
CA ARG A 50 13.45 -1.81 2.74
C ARG A 50 14.04 -0.41 2.53
N ALA A 51 13.52 0.33 1.58
CA ALA A 51 13.91 1.73 1.38
C ALA A 51 13.44 2.63 2.54
N ARG A 52 12.28 2.34 3.13
CA ARG A 52 11.77 3.06 4.30
C ARG A 52 12.65 2.89 5.54
N GLU A 53 13.36 1.76 5.69
CA GLU A 53 14.37 1.57 6.75
C GLU A 53 15.53 2.58 6.66
N TYR A 54 15.73 3.20 5.49
CA TYR A 54 16.73 4.27 5.28
C TYR A 54 16.14 5.66 5.50
N GLY A 55 14.87 5.77 5.89
CA GLY A 55 14.15 7.03 6.03
C GLY A 55 13.63 7.59 4.70
N ILE A 56 13.52 6.75 3.65
CA ILE A 56 12.98 7.16 2.34
C ILE A 56 11.46 6.93 2.32
N HIS A 57 10.69 7.99 2.05
CA HIS A 57 9.23 7.95 2.08
C HIS A 57 8.62 8.61 0.85
N SER A 58 7.35 8.27 0.56
CA SER A 58 6.56 8.96 -0.47
C SER A 58 6.48 10.47 -0.22
N ALA A 59 6.39 11.24 -1.29
CA ALA A 59 6.39 12.71 -1.33
C ALA A 59 7.72 13.37 -0.91
N GLN A 60 8.74 12.62 -0.49
CA GLN A 60 10.06 13.15 -0.18
C GLN A 60 10.77 13.61 -1.45
N ALA A 61 11.56 14.70 -1.36
CA ALA A 61 12.41 15.13 -2.47
C ALA A 61 13.36 14.01 -2.92
N ILE A 62 13.43 13.77 -4.22
CA ILE A 62 14.22 12.67 -4.78
C ILE A 62 15.72 12.80 -4.50
N SER A 63 16.24 14.03 -4.44
CA SER A 63 17.62 14.32 -4.04
C SER A 63 17.91 13.95 -2.57
N THR A 64 16.92 14.12 -1.68
CA THR A 64 17.02 13.67 -0.29
C THR A 64 17.02 12.15 -0.21
N ALA A 65 16.13 11.47 -0.95
CA ALA A 65 16.10 10.01 -1.02
C ALA A 65 17.44 9.44 -1.53
N TRP A 66 18.03 10.05 -2.55
CA TRP A 66 19.35 9.67 -3.04
C TRP A 66 20.43 9.80 -1.97
N ARG A 67 20.47 10.93 -1.25
CA ARG A 67 21.46 11.17 -0.17
C ARG A 67 21.34 10.10 0.94
N LEU A 68 20.11 9.75 1.35
CA LEU A 68 19.87 8.69 2.34
C LEU A 68 20.34 7.32 1.85
N SER A 69 20.12 7.01 0.57
CA SER A 69 20.63 5.79 -0.06
C SER A 69 22.16 5.75 -0.05
N GLU A 70 22.83 6.86 -0.41
CA GLU A 70 24.29 6.93 -0.40
C GLU A 70 24.88 6.84 1.02
N GLU A 71 24.19 7.39 2.01
CA GLU A 71 24.58 7.23 3.42
C GLU A 71 24.47 5.78 3.87
N ALA A 72 23.38 5.09 3.54
CA ALA A 72 23.22 3.67 3.82
C ALA A 72 24.33 2.84 3.12
N ARG A 73 24.67 3.18 1.86
CA ARG A 73 25.75 2.53 1.12
C ARG A 73 27.11 2.69 1.79
N ARG A 74 27.41 3.87 2.33
CA ARG A 74 28.65 4.13 3.11
C ARG A 74 28.71 3.30 4.40
N GLN A 75 27.55 2.92 4.94
CA GLN A 75 27.41 2.04 6.10
C GLN A 75 27.46 0.55 5.73
N GLY A 76 27.79 0.20 4.48
CA GLY A 76 27.84 -1.19 4.00
C GLY A 76 26.49 -1.83 3.66
N LYS A 77 25.41 -1.06 3.62
CA LYS A 77 24.09 -1.54 3.21
C LYS A 77 23.92 -1.42 1.68
N PRO A 78 23.01 -2.20 1.05
CA PRO A 78 22.70 -2.05 -0.36
C PRO A 78 22.23 -0.64 -0.70
N ALA A 79 22.71 -0.05 -1.79
CA ALA A 79 22.14 1.20 -2.30
C ALA A 79 20.70 0.98 -2.79
N ALA A 80 19.85 1.99 -2.68
CA ALA A 80 18.50 1.92 -3.20
C ALA A 80 18.50 1.92 -4.74
N ILE A 81 17.59 1.13 -5.31
CA ILE A 81 17.31 1.06 -6.73
C ILE A 81 16.26 2.13 -7.04
N PHE A 82 16.61 3.10 -7.87
CA PHE A 82 15.70 4.16 -8.29
C PHE A 82 15.14 3.85 -9.67
N MET A 83 13.81 3.91 -9.79
CA MET A 83 13.07 3.60 -11.02
C MET A 83 12.09 4.70 -11.38
N GLY A 84 11.91 4.93 -12.67
CA GLY A 84 10.87 5.81 -13.19
C GLY A 84 9.47 5.23 -12.99
N VAL A 85 8.47 6.11 -13.00
CA VAL A 85 7.05 5.73 -12.88
C VAL A 85 6.55 5.12 -14.20
N ASN A 86 5.94 3.94 -14.14
CA ASN A 86 5.24 3.29 -15.26
C ASN A 86 3.74 3.20 -14.99
N MET A 87 3.01 4.28 -15.28
CA MET A 87 1.58 4.37 -14.96
C MET A 87 0.72 3.36 -15.69
N GLU A 88 1.06 2.99 -16.92
CA GLU A 88 0.32 1.98 -17.69
C GLU A 88 0.35 0.62 -16.99
N LYS A 89 1.54 0.18 -16.59
CA LYS A 89 1.75 -1.05 -15.81
C LYS A 89 1.00 -1.03 -14.48
N TYR A 90 1.07 0.10 -13.76
CA TYR A 90 0.43 0.20 -12.44
C TYR A 90 -1.09 0.25 -12.54
N ALA A 91 -1.63 0.90 -13.60
CA ALA A 91 -3.06 0.91 -13.86
C ALA A 91 -3.61 -0.49 -14.21
N ASP A 92 -2.88 -1.28 -14.99
CA ASP A 92 -3.27 -2.68 -15.29
C ASP A 92 -3.33 -3.52 -14.01
N VAL A 93 -2.33 -3.43 -13.14
CA VAL A 93 -2.32 -4.17 -11.87
C VAL A 93 -3.41 -3.66 -10.93
N SER A 94 -3.63 -2.35 -10.85
CA SER A 94 -4.74 -1.76 -10.09
C SER A 94 -6.09 -2.33 -10.52
N GLY A 95 -6.37 -2.39 -11.82
CA GLY A 95 -7.61 -2.97 -12.35
C GLY A 95 -7.84 -4.41 -11.91
N LYS A 96 -6.78 -5.24 -11.86
CA LYS A 96 -6.84 -6.62 -11.37
C LYS A 96 -7.15 -6.70 -9.88
N VAL A 97 -6.55 -5.80 -9.08
CA VAL A 97 -6.80 -5.70 -7.64
C VAL A 97 -8.21 -5.24 -7.37
N MET A 98 -8.69 -4.19 -8.06
CA MET A 98 -10.07 -3.68 -7.92
C MET A 98 -11.10 -4.75 -8.32
N ALA A 99 -10.87 -5.50 -9.39
CA ALA A 99 -11.73 -6.60 -9.79
C ALA A 99 -11.78 -7.72 -8.73
N ALA A 100 -10.65 -8.01 -8.06
CA ALA A 100 -10.63 -8.98 -6.96
C ALA A 100 -11.46 -8.50 -5.75
N ILE A 101 -11.41 -7.20 -5.42
CA ILE A 101 -12.23 -6.62 -4.34
C ILE A 101 -13.72 -6.66 -4.74
N GLN A 102 -14.07 -6.23 -5.95
CA GLN A 102 -15.45 -6.17 -6.45
C GLN A 102 -16.12 -7.54 -6.56
N LYS A 103 -15.36 -8.61 -6.72
CA LYS A 103 -15.87 -9.97 -6.70
C LYS A 103 -16.50 -10.37 -5.36
N HIS A 104 -15.99 -9.85 -4.26
CA HIS A 104 -16.46 -10.15 -2.90
C HIS A 104 -17.39 -9.07 -2.34
N ILE A 105 -17.32 -7.85 -2.86
CA ILE A 105 -18.02 -6.68 -2.33
C ILE A 105 -18.69 -5.93 -3.48
N SER A 106 -20.01 -5.89 -3.48
CA SER A 106 -20.80 -5.29 -4.56
C SER A 106 -20.76 -3.76 -4.61
N ARG A 107 -20.52 -3.11 -3.47
CA ARG A 107 -20.43 -1.65 -3.37
C ARG A 107 -19.00 -1.26 -3.04
N VAL A 108 -18.23 -0.95 -4.08
CA VAL A 108 -16.84 -0.50 -3.98
C VAL A 108 -16.73 0.91 -4.57
N GLU A 109 -16.02 1.77 -3.88
CA GLU A 109 -15.63 3.11 -4.34
C GLU A 109 -14.11 3.16 -4.45
N GLU A 110 -13.60 3.27 -5.66
CA GLU A 110 -12.18 3.47 -5.93
C GLU A 110 -11.80 4.90 -5.53
N ALA A 111 -10.89 5.04 -4.58
CA ALA A 111 -10.44 6.32 -4.05
C ALA A 111 -9.09 6.75 -4.66
N GLY A 112 -8.38 5.82 -5.24
CA GLY A 112 -7.10 6.02 -5.91
C GLY A 112 -6.69 4.79 -6.70
N ILE A 113 -5.49 4.83 -7.29
CA ILE A 113 -4.93 3.71 -8.05
C ILE A 113 -4.59 2.51 -7.17
N ASP A 114 -4.40 2.72 -5.90
CA ASP A 114 -3.96 1.74 -4.91
C ASP A 114 -4.89 1.62 -3.69
N GLU A 115 -5.99 2.38 -3.66
CA GLU A 115 -6.91 2.38 -2.52
C GLU A 115 -8.38 2.37 -2.93
N ALA A 116 -9.21 1.68 -2.16
CA ALA A 116 -10.65 1.60 -2.34
C ALA A 116 -11.40 1.48 -1.01
N TYR A 117 -12.66 1.94 -1.00
CA TYR A 117 -13.60 1.66 0.07
C TYR A 117 -14.62 0.60 -0.36
N GLY A 118 -14.94 -0.31 0.56
CA GLY A 118 -15.99 -1.31 0.37
C GLY A 118 -17.07 -1.19 1.45
N ASP A 119 -18.33 -1.21 1.06
CA ASP A 119 -19.45 -1.27 2.01
C ASP A 119 -19.73 -2.74 2.37
N LEU A 120 -19.41 -3.10 3.60
CA LEU A 120 -19.59 -4.44 4.18
C LEU A 120 -20.79 -4.51 5.14
N SER A 121 -21.68 -3.52 5.12
CA SER A 121 -22.87 -3.49 6.00
C SER A 121 -23.78 -4.71 5.81
N PHE A 122 -23.77 -5.30 4.60
CA PHE A 122 -24.50 -6.54 4.30
C PHE A 122 -24.02 -7.77 5.10
N ALA A 123 -22.78 -7.77 5.57
CA ALA A 123 -22.22 -8.85 6.39
C ALA A 123 -22.88 -8.98 7.76
N GLY A 124 -23.49 -7.88 8.26
CA GLY A 124 -24.25 -7.86 9.48
C GLY A 124 -23.42 -7.95 10.79
N SER A 125 -22.10 -8.22 10.67
CA SER A 125 -21.18 -8.21 11.82
C SER A 125 -19.74 -7.94 11.39
N TYR A 126 -18.94 -7.37 12.31
CA TYR A 126 -17.50 -7.16 12.09
C TYR A 126 -16.73 -8.47 11.85
N ALA A 127 -17.12 -9.56 12.52
CA ALA A 127 -16.48 -10.86 12.33
C ALA A 127 -16.68 -11.42 10.91
N LYS A 128 -17.88 -11.27 10.35
CA LYS A 128 -18.13 -11.67 8.96
C LYS A 128 -17.45 -10.72 7.96
N ALA A 129 -17.44 -9.42 8.24
CA ALA A 129 -16.70 -8.45 7.42
C ALA A 129 -15.20 -8.76 7.40
N GLU A 130 -14.62 -9.13 8.54
CA GLU A 130 -13.24 -9.57 8.66
C GLU A 130 -12.95 -10.81 7.79
N ALA A 131 -13.83 -11.80 7.82
CA ALA A 131 -13.69 -13.01 7.02
C ALA A 131 -13.64 -12.67 5.51
N ILE A 132 -14.57 -11.83 5.04
CA ILE A 132 -14.59 -11.35 3.64
C ILE A 132 -13.28 -10.63 3.30
N CYS A 133 -12.81 -9.72 4.15
CA CYS A 133 -11.56 -9.01 3.91
C CYS A 133 -10.34 -9.96 3.86
N LYS A 134 -10.30 -11.00 4.69
CA LYS A 134 -9.25 -12.03 4.65
C LYS A 134 -9.27 -12.81 3.33
N GLU A 135 -10.45 -13.13 2.79
CA GLU A 135 -10.58 -13.76 1.48
C GLU A 135 -10.06 -12.85 0.37
N VAL A 136 -10.43 -11.57 0.37
CA VAL A 136 -9.91 -10.57 -0.58
C VAL A 136 -8.39 -10.49 -0.52
N LYS A 137 -7.82 -10.35 0.68
CA LYS A 137 -6.36 -10.32 0.88
C LYS A 137 -5.67 -11.57 0.34
N SER A 138 -6.23 -12.74 0.65
CA SER A 138 -5.71 -14.04 0.20
C SER A 138 -5.75 -14.16 -1.33
N GLU A 139 -6.85 -13.74 -1.98
CA GLU A 139 -7.00 -13.76 -3.43
C GLU A 139 -5.96 -12.85 -4.11
N ILE A 140 -5.82 -11.59 -3.65
CA ILE A 140 -4.83 -10.64 -4.17
C ILE A 140 -3.42 -11.21 -4.01
N LYS A 141 -3.06 -11.71 -2.83
CA LYS A 141 -1.75 -12.31 -2.56
C LYS A 141 -1.45 -13.50 -3.45
N LYS A 142 -2.44 -14.36 -3.69
CA LYS A 142 -2.30 -15.54 -4.54
C LYS A 142 -2.15 -15.18 -6.02
N ARG A 143 -2.96 -14.24 -6.53
CA ARG A 143 -3.00 -13.89 -7.96
C ARG A 143 -1.95 -12.89 -8.36
N GLU A 144 -1.83 -11.82 -7.58
CA GLU A 144 -0.95 -10.69 -7.93
C GLU A 144 0.40 -10.71 -7.20
N LYS A 145 0.59 -11.61 -6.20
CA LYS A 145 1.79 -11.66 -5.35
C LYS A 145 2.08 -10.33 -4.62
N LEU A 146 1.03 -9.56 -4.38
CA LEU A 146 1.07 -8.28 -3.66
C LEU A 146 0.33 -8.39 -2.33
N THR A 147 0.66 -7.53 -1.39
CA THR A 147 -0.07 -7.42 -0.12
C THR A 147 -0.92 -6.17 -0.09
N ILE A 148 -2.01 -6.25 0.66
CA ILE A 148 -2.94 -5.16 0.90
C ILE A 148 -3.25 -5.06 2.39
N SER A 149 -3.23 -3.86 2.93
CA SER A 149 -3.64 -3.58 4.31
C SER A 149 -5.07 -3.11 4.35
N VAL A 150 -5.82 -3.55 5.36
CA VAL A 150 -7.26 -3.30 5.46
C VAL A 150 -7.61 -2.71 6.82
N GLY A 151 -8.41 -1.66 6.82
CA GLY A 151 -9.06 -1.12 7.99
C GLY A 151 -10.56 -1.30 7.91
N ILE A 152 -11.20 -1.84 8.95
CA ILE A 152 -12.65 -2.03 9.04
C ILE A 152 -13.20 -1.17 10.16
N ALA A 153 -14.18 -0.31 9.87
CA ALA A 153 -14.68 0.66 10.83
C ALA A 153 -16.13 1.10 10.51
N PRO A 154 -16.81 1.87 11.39
CA PRO A 154 -18.17 2.35 11.14
C PRO A 154 -18.27 3.42 10.04
N ASN A 155 -17.16 4.05 9.66
CA ASN A 155 -17.10 5.07 8.61
C ASN A 155 -15.77 5.06 7.84
N LYS A 156 -15.74 5.77 6.70
CA LYS A 156 -14.57 5.84 5.80
C LYS A 156 -13.33 6.43 6.46
N PHE A 157 -13.51 7.47 7.27
CA PHE A 157 -12.40 8.19 7.90
C PHE A 157 -11.62 7.27 8.84
N ILE A 158 -12.32 6.62 9.78
CA ILE A 158 -11.70 5.70 10.73
C ILE A 158 -11.14 4.46 10.01
N ALA A 159 -11.85 3.92 8.99
CA ALA A 159 -11.37 2.80 8.21
C ALA A 159 -10.03 3.11 7.52
N LYS A 160 -9.88 4.33 6.96
CA LYS A 160 -8.62 4.76 6.34
C LYS A 160 -7.48 4.84 7.35
N ILE A 161 -7.70 5.44 8.51
CA ILE A 161 -6.67 5.49 9.58
C ILE A 161 -6.32 4.07 10.03
N ALA A 162 -7.31 3.22 10.26
CA ALA A 162 -7.13 1.84 10.70
C ALA A 162 -6.31 1.00 9.72
N SER A 163 -6.46 1.20 8.41
CA SER A 163 -5.68 0.48 7.39
C SER A 163 -4.17 0.76 7.46
N GLY A 164 -3.78 1.92 7.99
CA GLY A 164 -2.39 2.34 8.15
C GLY A 164 -1.65 1.72 9.35
N ILE A 165 -2.38 1.26 10.39
CA ILE A 165 -1.79 0.94 11.70
C ILE A 165 -0.86 -0.28 11.66
N LYS A 166 -1.27 -1.33 10.96
CA LYS A 166 -0.55 -2.61 10.93
C LYS A 166 0.09 -2.89 9.57
N LYS A 167 0.43 -1.86 8.79
CA LYS A 167 1.15 -2.04 7.52
C LYS A 167 2.53 -2.67 7.75
N PRO A 168 3.01 -3.54 6.86
CA PRO A 168 2.33 -4.13 5.69
C PRO A 168 1.49 -5.37 6.03
N ASP A 169 0.62 -5.76 5.07
CA ASP A 169 -0.23 -6.95 5.12
C ASP A 169 -1.15 -7.00 6.36
N GLY A 170 -1.49 -5.83 6.92
CA GLY A 170 -2.26 -5.69 8.13
C GLY A 170 -3.76 -5.83 7.93
N LEU A 171 -4.48 -6.07 9.02
CA LEU A 171 -5.91 -5.94 9.14
C LEU A 171 -6.24 -5.39 10.53
N THR A 172 -6.94 -4.27 10.57
CA THR A 172 -7.31 -3.59 11.82
C THR A 172 -8.81 -3.34 11.83
N ILE A 173 -9.45 -3.64 12.93
CA ILE A 173 -10.88 -3.43 13.14
C ILE A 173 -11.06 -2.44 14.26
N ILE A 174 -11.85 -1.40 14.02
CA ILE A 174 -12.29 -0.42 15.02
C ILE A 174 -13.83 -0.47 15.06
N LYS A 175 -14.38 -0.94 16.14
CA LYS A 175 -15.84 -1.04 16.31
C LYS A 175 -16.45 0.33 16.66
N GLU A 176 -17.77 0.44 16.53
CA GLU A 176 -18.48 1.69 16.78
C GLU A 176 -18.27 2.22 18.21
N ASN A 177 -18.24 1.33 19.20
CA ASN A 177 -18.01 1.68 20.61
C ASN A 177 -16.53 2.03 20.92
N GLU A 178 -15.61 1.73 20.04
CA GLU A 178 -14.17 2.01 20.17
C GLU A 178 -13.75 3.27 19.38
N ALA A 179 -14.65 3.77 18.52
CA ALA A 179 -14.35 4.79 17.53
C ALA A 179 -14.01 6.16 18.14
N GLU A 180 -14.64 6.54 19.24
CA GLU A 180 -14.39 7.82 19.92
C GLU A 180 -13.05 7.81 20.67
N GLU A 181 -12.71 6.70 21.32
CA GLU A 181 -11.43 6.55 22.03
C GLU A 181 -10.25 6.41 21.07
N PHE A 182 -10.51 5.92 19.87
CA PHE A 182 -9.50 5.71 18.83
C PHE A 182 -9.01 7.01 18.18
N LEU A 183 -9.80 8.08 18.16
CA LEU A 183 -9.51 9.39 17.56
C LEU A 183 -8.82 10.33 18.54
#